data_ab7171472a16250955f1f4028f2e60fb
#
_entry.id   ab7171472a16250955f1f4028f2e60fb
#
_cell.length_a   1.000
_cell.length_b   1.000
_cell.length_c   1.000
_cell.angle_alpha   90.00
_cell.angle_beta   90.00
_cell.angle_gamma   90.00
#
_symmetry.space_group_name_H-M   'P 1'
#
loop_
_entity.id
_entity.type
_entity.pdbx_description
1 polymer ?
#
loop_
_entity_poly.entity_id
_entity_poly.type
_entity_poly.pdbx_seq_one_letter_code
_entity_poly.pdbx_strand_id
1 'polypeptide(L)'
;MNKDKLTSKMPIEVFENQEQLNQSLKEWQSRLFLDDWIIKAYICEPHEFITQDCDGENEFQIVTKCSVIRILDKKYYGERIQKYCAELILVHELLHCKYNWLNDNGTYEGKYLDTMEHSLLEQMAKSLIMAKYGIGLDYFVG
;
A
#
# COMPACT_ATOMS: atom_id res chain seq x y z
N MET A 1 -14.32 26.07 -10.93
CA MET A 1 -14.00 24.67 -11.09
C MET A 1 -12.81 24.30 -10.24
N ASN A 2 -12.91 23.18 -9.59
CA ASN A 2 -11.83 22.71 -8.74
C ASN A 2 -10.73 22.06 -9.58
N LYS A 3 -9.56 22.68 -9.60
CA LYS A 3 -8.41 22.16 -10.36
C LYS A 3 -7.92 20.82 -9.86
N ASP A 4 -8.11 20.53 -8.59
CA ASP A 4 -7.64 19.27 -8.01
C ASP A 4 -8.35 18.07 -8.62
N LYS A 5 -9.55 18.24 -9.11
CA LYS A 5 -10.27 17.18 -9.82
C LYS A 5 -9.67 16.82 -11.16
N LEU A 6 -8.80 17.68 -11.70
CA LEU A 6 -8.18 17.47 -13.00
C LEU A 6 -6.80 16.83 -12.90
N THR A 7 -6.20 16.77 -11.69
CA THR A 7 -4.81 16.41 -11.54
C THR A 7 -4.56 14.94 -11.26
N SER A 8 -5.57 14.17 -10.80
CA SER A 8 -5.38 12.78 -10.37
C SER A 8 -6.25 11.83 -11.19
N LYS A 9 -6.03 11.81 -12.51
CA LYS A 9 -6.79 10.92 -13.40
C LYS A 9 -6.23 9.52 -13.46
N MET A 10 -5.00 9.33 -13.04
CA MET A 10 -4.32 8.05 -13.07
C MET A 10 -3.63 7.82 -11.73
N PRO A 11 -3.44 6.56 -11.34
CA PRO A 11 -2.71 6.25 -10.11
C PRO A 11 -1.31 6.83 -10.12
N ILE A 12 -0.80 7.14 -8.94
CA ILE A 12 0.57 7.63 -8.79
C ILE A 12 1.50 6.43 -8.81
N GLU A 13 2.25 6.31 -9.89
CA GLU A 13 3.18 5.19 -10.05
C GLU A 13 4.45 5.40 -9.23
N VAL A 14 4.94 6.64 -9.16
CA VAL A 14 6.11 7.01 -8.38
C VAL A 14 5.82 8.31 -7.67
N PHE A 15 5.99 8.33 -6.36
CA PHE A 15 5.87 9.59 -5.61
C PHE A 15 7.09 10.46 -5.88
N GLU A 16 6.85 11.71 -6.24
CA GLU A 16 7.91 12.67 -6.59
C GLU A 16 8.71 13.11 -5.37
N ASN A 17 8.06 13.17 -4.22
CA ASN A 17 8.68 13.61 -2.97
C ASN A 17 7.85 13.15 -1.78
N GLN A 18 8.38 13.39 -0.59
CA GLN A 18 7.71 12.99 0.65
C GLN A 18 6.36 13.69 0.84
N GLU A 19 6.24 14.93 0.38
CA GLU A 19 5.00 15.67 0.51
C GLU A 19 3.87 15.02 -0.30
N GLN A 20 4.17 14.62 -1.53
CA GLN A 20 3.17 13.93 -2.35
C GLN A 20 2.74 12.61 -1.71
N LEU A 21 3.69 11.86 -1.17
CA LEU A 21 3.38 10.63 -0.44
C LEU A 21 2.50 10.92 0.77
N ASN A 22 2.81 11.95 1.53
CA ASN A 22 2.02 12.31 2.70
C ASN A 22 0.60 12.71 2.34
N GLN A 23 0.40 13.41 1.24
CA GLN A 23 -0.92 13.79 0.75
C GLN A 23 -1.73 12.55 0.37
N SER A 24 -1.11 11.63 -0.34
CA SER A 24 -1.76 10.38 -0.74
C SER A 24 -2.11 9.51 0.48
N LEU A 25 -1.20 9.44 1.44
CA LEU A 25 -1.42 8.73 2.69
C LEU A 25 -2.64 9.29 3.42
N LYS A 26 -2.72 10.60 3.55
CA LYS A 26 -3.83 11.24 4.25
C LYS A 26 -5.16 10.98 3.55
N GLU A 27 -5.17 11.06 2.23
CA GLU A 27 -6.38 10.79 1.46
C GLU A 27 -6.85 9.34 1.66
N TRP A 28 -5.92 8.38 1.55
CA TRP A 28 -6.28 6.98 1.70
C TRP A 28 -6.65 6.60 3.14
N GLN A 29 -6.01 7.22 4.13
CA GLN A 29 -6.45 7.03 5.52
C GLN A 29 -7.91 7.41 5.69
N SER A 30 -8.32 8.52 5.10
CA SER A 30 -9.71 8.99 5.18
C SER A 30 -10.65 8.04 4.43
N ARG A 31 -10.28 7.64 3.22
CA ARG A 31 -11.09 6.71 2.41
C ARG A 31 -11.28 5.34 3.08
N LEU A 32 -10.29 4.90 3.85
CA LEU A 32 -10.30 3.60 4.50
C LEU A 32 -10.77 3.66 5.96
N PHE A 33 -11.22 4.82 6.43
CA PHE A 33 -11.65 5.02 7.81
C PHE A 33 -10.52 4.68 8.80
N LEU A 34 -9.32 5.17 8.51
CA LEU A 34 -8.13 4.99 9.36
C LEU A 34 -7.64 6.31 9.94
N ASP A 35 -8.51 7.33 10.02
CA ASP A 35 -8.13 8.65 10.52
C ASP A 35 -7.71 8.64 12.00
N ASP A 36 -8.10 7.62 12.74
CA ASP A 36 -7.70 7.47 14.14
C ASP A 36 -6.34 6.78 14.31
N TRP A 37 -5.67 6.44 13.21
CA TRP A 37 -4.32 5.88 13.22
C TRP A 37 -3.28 6.98 13.02
N ILE A 38 -2.14 6.82 13.69
CA ILE A 38 -0.95 7.64 13.45
C ILE A 38 -0.04 6.86 12.52
N ILE A 39 0.05 7.28 11.26
CA ILE A 39 0.77 6.55 10.23
C ILE A 39 1.81 7.42 9.57
N LYS A 40 3.01 6.87 9.38
CA LYS A 40 4.06 7.49 8.58
C LYS A 40 4.45 6.53 7.47
N ALA A 41 4.70 7.06 6.28
CA ALA A 41 5.08 6.25 5.13
C ALA A 41 6.33 6.84 4.47
N TYR A 42 7.20 5.96 3.98
CA TYR A 42 8.48 6.34 3.38
C TYR A 42 8.78 5.47 2.18
N ILE A 43 9.45 6.06 1.18
CA ILE A 43 10.06 5.28 0.10
C ILE A 43 11.42 4.82 0.62
N CYS A 44 11.69 3.52 0.51
CA CYS A 44 12.84 2.91 1.17
C CYS A 44 13.66 2.05 0.21
N GLU A 45 14.93 1.89 0.53
CA GLU A 45 15.81 0.92 -0.12
C GLU A 45 15.71 -0.42 0.60
N PRO A 46 16.10 -1.53 -0.06
CA PRO A 46 15.93 -2.87 0.54
C PRO A 46 16.52 -3.04 1.93
N HIS A 47 17.66 -2.41 2.21
CA HIS A 47 18.30 -2.56 3.53
C HIS A 47 17.54 -1.88 4.67
N GLU A 48 16.60 -1.00 4.35
CA GLU A 48 15.80 -0.29 5.34
C GLU A 48 14.58 -1.09 5.80
N PHE A 49 14.29 -2.19 5.10
CA PHE A 49 13.14 -3.04 5.44
C PHE A 49 13.49 -4.02 6.55
N ILE A 50 12.51 -4.33 7.39
CA ILE A 50 12.61 -5.40 8.36
C ILE A 50 12.47 -6.75 7.66
N THR A 51 11.51 -6.85 6.74
CA THR A 51 11.26 -8.05 5.98
C THR A 51 12.04 -8.02 4.67
N GLN A 52 12.69 -9.14 4.33
CA GLN A 52 13.43 -9.25 3.07
C GLN A 52 12.48 -9.60 1.91
N ASP A 53 12.89 -9.18 0.71
CA ASP A 53 12.22 -9.55 -0.55
C ASP A 53 10.74 -9.17 -0.60
N CYS A 54 10.40 -7.98 -0.11
CA CYS A 54 9.03 -7.47 -0.18
C CYS A 54 9.00 -6.12 -0.90
N ASP A 55 7.85 -5.78 -1.45
CA ASP A 55 7.65 -4.50 -2.14
C ASP A 55 7.18 -3.42 -1.19
N GLY A 56 6.61 -3.80 -0.08
CA GLY A 56 6.16 -2.91 0.96
C GLY A 56 6.06 -3.67 2.27
N GLU A 57 6.05 -2.94 3.36
CA GLU A 57 5.81 -3.54 4.66
C GLU A 57 5.11 -2.54 5.56
N ASN A 58 4.34 -3.07 6.50
CA ASN A 58 3.63 -2.27 7.49
C ASN A 58 4.03 -2.76 8.89
N GLU A 59 4.78 -1.94 9.58
CA GLU A 59 5.15 -2.19 10.97
C GLU A 59 4.13 -1.46 11.85
N PHE A 60 3.19 -2.19 12.44
CA PHE A 60 2.09 -1.56 13.15
C PHE A 60 1.92 -2.10 14.56
N GLN A 61 1.34 -1.27 15.41
CA GLN A 61 0.97 -1.60 16.77
C GLN A 61 -0.51 -1.31 16.94
N ILE A 62 -1.29 -2.36 17.20
CA ILE A 62 -2.76 -2.27 17.25
C ILE A 62 -3.23 -1.44 18.43
N VAL A 63 -2.62 -1.64 19.59
CA VAL A 63 -3.09 -1.00 20.83
C VAL A 63 -2.98 0.52 20.75
N THR A 64 -1.85 1.01 20.23
CA THR A 64 -1.62 2.44 20.10
C THR A 64 -2.11 3.02 18.78
N LYS A 65 -2.48 2.17 17.83
CA LYS A 65 -2.86 2.55 16.46
C LYS A 65 -1.79 3.39 15.80
N CYS A 66 -0.57 2.92 15.87
CA CYS A 66 0.59 3.53 15.22
C CYS A 66 1.14 2.60 14.16
N SER A 67 1.61 3.16 13.06
CA SER A 67 2.14 2.37 11.95
C SER A 67 3.23 3.12 11.21
N VAL A 68 4.23 2.36 10.75
CA VAL A 68 5.23 2.83 9.80
C VAL A 68 5.13 1.95 8.56
N ILE A 69 4.90 2.58 7.42
CA ILE A 69 4.81 1.90 6.13
C ILE A 69 6.07 2.21 5.34
N ARG A 70 6.69 1.16 4.81
CA ARG A 70 7.85 1.30 3.92
C ARG A 70 7.47 0.78 2.55
N ILE A 71 7.74 1.58 1.54
CA ILE A 71 7.43 1.28 0.14
C ILE A 71 8.75 1.16 -0.60
N LEU A 72 8.97 0.05 -1.30
CA LEU A 72 10.20 -0.17 -2.06
C LEU A 72 10.35 0.88 -3.16
N ASP A 73 11.53 1.49 -3.25
CA ASP A 73 11.84 2.40 -4.34
C ASP A 73 11.79 1.66 -5.67
N LYS A 74 11.23 2.30 -6.69
CA LYS A 74 11.04 1.72 -8.02
C LYS A 74 12.31 1.11 -8.60
N LYS A 75 13.46 1.73 -8.36
CA LYS A 75 14.72 1.26 -8.96
C LYS A 75 15.14 -0.14 -8.51
N TYR A 76 14.56 -0.63 -7.41
CA TYR A 76 14.83 -1.98 -6.90
C TYR A 76 13.75 -2.99 -7.26
N TYR A 77 12.68 -2.54 -7.91
CA TYR A 77 11.53 -3.39 -8.20
C TYR A 77 11.82 -4.46 -9.25
N GLY A 78 12.61 -4.11 -10.26
CA GLY A 78 12.92 -5.00 -11.36
C GLY A 78 11.79 -5.10 -12.38
N GLU A 79 11.97 -6.04 -13.32
CA GLU A 79 10.98 -6.29 -14.36
C GLU A 79 10.07 -7.43 -13.93
N ARG A 80 8.78 -7.19 -13.94
CA ARG A 80 7.75 -8.17 -13.57
C ARG A 80 6.53 -7.98 -14.45
N ILE A 81 5.65 -8.99 -14.44
CA ILE A 81 4.37 -8.88 -15.17
C ILE A 81 3.57 -7.71 -14.64
N GLN A 82 3.44 -7.60 -13.32
CA GLN A 82 2.78 -6.44 -12.71
C GLN A 82 3.76 -5.28 -12.62
N LYS A 83 3.36 -4.12 -13.14
CA LYS A 83 4.23 -2.95 -13.09
C LYS A 83 4.28 -2.34 -11.69
N TYR A 84 5.33 -1.59 -11.43
CA TYR A 84 5.46 -0.86 -10.19
C TYR A 84 4.38 0.24 -10.09
N CYS A 85 3.72 0.30 -8.94
CA CYS A 85 2.77 1.37 -8.65
C CYS A 85 2.83 1.67 -7.16
N ALA A 86 3.47 2.78 -6.82
CA ALA A 86 3.68 3.14 -5.42
C ALA A 86 2.37 3.36 -4.66
N GLU A 87 1.37 3.94 -5.32
CA GLU A 87 0.07 4.15 -4.69
C GLU A 87 -0.61 2.82 -4.36
N LEU A 88 -0.48 1.83 -5.24
CA LEU A 88 -1.03 0.49 -4.96
C LEU A 88 -0.36 -0.14 -3.75
N ILE A 89 0.96 -0.03 -3.66
CA ILE A 89 1.69 -0.56 -2.51
C ILE A 89 1.23 0.13 -1.22
N LEU A 90 1.08 1.45 -1.26
CA LEU A 90 0.59 2.20 -0.10
C LEU A 90 -0.77 1.70 0.37
N VAL A 91 -1.72 1.52 -0.55
CA VAL A 91 -3.06 1.07 -0.21
C VAL A 91 -3.02 -0.35 0.36
N HIS A 92 -2.24 -1.24 -0.26
CA HIS A 92 -2.06 -2.59 0.24
C HIS A 92 -1.59 -2.58 1.71
N GLU A 93 -0.57 -1.79 2.01
CA GLU A 93 -0.02 -1.73 3.36
C GLU A 93 -1.00 -1.10 4.34
N LEU A 94 -1.76 -0.09 3.93
CA LEU A 94 -2.78 0.50 4.78
C LEU A 94 -3.88 -0.52 5.14
N LEU A 95 -4.22 -1.40 4.23
CA LEU A 95 -5.23 -2.43 4.49
C LEU A 95 -4.79 -3.40 5.58
N HIS A 96 -3.50 -3.60 5.79
CA HIS A 96 -3.02 -4.38 6.92
C HIS A 96 -3.43 -3.79 8.28
N CYS A 97 -3.51 -2.47 8.39
CA CYS A 97 -4.04 -1.84 9.61
C CYS A 97 -5.51 -2.19 9.83
N LYS A 98 -6.27 -2.28 8.74
CA LYS A 98 -7.71 -2.53 8.77
C LYS A 98 -8.04 -3.99 9.06
N TYR A 99 -7.26 -4.91 8.51
CA TYR A 99 -7.55 -6.36 8.52
C TYR A 99 -6.47 -7.16 9.23
N ASN A 100 -5.87 -6.58 10.29
CA ASN A 100 -4.79 -7.20 11.04
C ASN A 100 -5.19 -8.50 11.74
N TRP A 101 -6.47 -8.72 11.96
CA TRP A 101 -6.98 -9.91 12.65
C TRP A 101 -6.85 -11.19 11.81
N LEU A 102 -6.54 -11.07 10.52
CA LEU A 102 -6.32 -12.25 9.68
C LEU A 102 -4.95 -12.87 9.90
N ASN A 103 -4.01 -12.12 10.48
CA ASN A 103 -2.64 -12.56 10.62
C ASN A 103 -2.47 -13.46 11.85
N ASP A 104 -2.05 -14.71 11.62
CA ASP A 104 -1.71 -15.67 12.67
C ASP A 104 -0.29 -16.20 12.42
N ASN A 105 0.67 -15.64 13.13
CA ASN A 105 2.09 -15.88 12.91
C ASN A 105 2.59 -17.16 13.55
N GLY A 106 3.48 -17.85 12.85
CA GLY A 106 4.35 -18.87 13.46
C GLY A 106 3.86 -20.30 13.34
N THR A 107 2.63 -20.55 12.89
CA THR A 107 2.11 -21.91 12.67
C THR A 107 2.07 -22.21 11.18
N TYR A 108 1.92 -23.49 10.84
CA TYR A 108 1.73 -23.88 9.45
C TYR A 108 0.44 -23.28 8.87
N GLU A 109 -0.62 -23.33 9.66
CA GLU A 109 -1.90 -22.71 9.28
C GLU A 109 -1.74 -21.19 9.15
N GLY A 110 -0.96 -20.59 10.03
CA GLY A 110 -0.69 -19.15 9.98
C GLY A 110 -0.01 -18.72 8.70
N LYS A 111 0.92 -19.53 8.17
CA LYS A 111 1.58 -19.22 6.89
C LYS A 111 0.61 -19.26 5.72
N TYR A 112 -0.30 -20.22 5.74
CA TYR A 112 -1.34 -20.32 4.71
C TYR A 112 -2.27 -19.12 4.78
N LEU A 113 -2.72 -18.75 5.98
CA LEU A 113 -3.58 -17.59 6.18
C LEU A 113 -2.87 -16.29 5.79
N ASP A 114 -1.58 -16.19 6.06
CA ASP A 114 -0.79 -15.02 5.67
C ASP A 114 -0.77 -14.86 4.15
N THR A 115 -0.55 -15.94 3.41
CA THR A 115 -0.59 -15.90 1.95
C THR A 115 -1.96 -15.49 1.44
N MET A 116 -3.03 -16.02 2.03
CA MET A 116 -4.40 -15.67 1.65
C MET A 116 -4.70 -14.21 1.99
N GLU A 117 -4.24 -13.74 3.13
CA GLU A 117 -4.39 -12.34 3.52
C GLU A 117 -3.76 -11.41 2.49
N HIS A 118 -2.49 -11.67 2.13
CA HIS A 118 -1.81 -10.83 1.14
C HIS A 118 -2.51 -10.85 -0.20
N SER A 119 -2.98 -12.01 -0.64
CA SER A 119 -3.72 -12.11 -1.89
C SER A 119 -5.02 -11.32 -1.85
N LEU A 120 -5.77 -11.44 -0.75
CA LEU A 120 -7.02 -10.70 -0.57
C LEU A 120 -6.79 -9.19 -0.53
N LEU A 121 -5.81 -8.76 0.27
CA LEU A 121 -5.53 -7.33 0.40
C LEU A 121 -5.02 -6.73 -0.90
N GLU A 122 -4.25 -7.48 -1.68
CA GLU A 122 -3.80 -7.00 -2.99
C GLU A 122 -4.99 -6.83 -3.94
N GLN A 123 -5.91 -7.77 -3.97
CA GLN A 123 -7.11 -7.67 -4.79
C GLN A 123 -7.99 -6.49 -4.35
N MET A 124 -8.14 -6.30 -3.05
CA MET A 124 -8.88 -5.17 -2.51
C MET A 124 -8.21 -3.84 -2.87
N ALA A 125 -6.89 -3.77 -2.74
CA ALA A 125 -6.15 -2.57 -3.08
C ALA A 125 -6.33 -2.21 -4.55
N LYS A 126 -6.22 -3.19 -5.44
CA LYS A 126 -6.46 -2.96 -6.88
C LYS A 126 -7.88 -2.47 -7.12
N SER A 127 -8.87 -3.10 -6.48
CA SER A 127 -10.27 -2.68 -6.64
C SER A 127 -10.49 -1.24 -6.21
N LEU A 128 -9.88 -0.83 -5.11
CA LEU A 128 -10.00 0.54 -4.61
C LEU A 128 -9.34 1.55 -5.55
N ILE A 129 -8.16 1.21 -6.07
CA ILE A 129 -7.47 2.05 -7.06
C ILE A 129 -8.30 2.16 -8.33
N MET A 130 -8.82 1.04 -8.83
CA MET A 130 -9.66 1.04 -10.02
C MET A 130 -10.90 1.90 -9.83
N ALA A 131 -11.53 1.81 -8.68
CA ALA A 131 -12.71 2.62 -8.38
C ALA A 131 -12.39 4.11 -8.32
N LYS A 132 -11.25 4.46 -7.70
CA LYS A 132 -10.85 5.86 -7.57
C LYS A 132 -10.59 6.50 -8.93
N TYR A 133 -9.95 5.77 -9.84
CA TYR A 133 -9.44 6.33 -11.10
C TYR A 133 -10.24 5.93 -12.33
N GLY A 134 -11.21 5.03 -12.18
CA GLY A 134 -12.02 4.58 -13.32
C GLY A 134 -11.21 3.78 -14.34
N ILE A 135 -10.35 2.90 -13.88
CA ILE A 135 -9.48 2.08 -14.73
C ILE A 135 -9.75 0.60 -14.52
N GLY A 136 -9.23 -0.24 -15.40
CA GLY A 136 -9.38 -1.69 -15.33
C GLY A 136 -8.10 -2.39 -14.84
N LEU A 137 -8.17 -3.70 -14.68
CA LEU A 137 -7.04 -4.50 -14.21
C LEU A 137 -5.83 -4.46 -15.15
N ASP A 138 -6.07 -4.26 -16.43
CA ASP A 138 -5.00 -4.16 -17.43
C ASP A 138 -4.03 -3.01 -17.15
N TYR A 139 -4.47 -2.00 -16.40
CA TYR A 139 -3.58 -0.92 -15.98
C TYR A 139 -2.33 -1.44 -15.25
N PHE A 140 -2.48 -2.50 -14.43
CA PHE A 140 -1.40 -2.97 -13.56
C PHE A 140 -0.38 -3.85 -14.28
N VAL A 141 -0.59 -4.13 -15.54
CA VAL A 141 0.36 -4.91 -16.36
C VAL A 141 1.18 -3.94 -17.20
N GLY A 142 2.51 -4.10 -17.11
CA GLY A 142 3.44 -3.22 -17.82
C GLY A 142 3.51 -3.41 -19.32
#